data_564cd58b8d4b92be9cf74a82010b4658
#
_entry.id   564cd58b8d4b92be9cf74a82010b4658
#
_cell.length_a   1.000
_cell.length_b   1.000
_cell.length_c   1.000
_cell.angle_alpha   90.00
_cell.angle_beta   90.00
_cell.angle_gamma   90.00
#
_symmetry.space_group_name_H-M   'P 1'
#
loop_
_entity.id
_entity.type
_entity.pdbx_description
1 polymer ?
#
loop_
_entity_poly.entity_id
_entity_poly.type
_entity_poly.pdbx_seq_one_letter_code
_entity_poly.pdbx_strand_id
1 'polypeptide(L)'
;MPKTSMSQRKTMGRVMHEYAHGELKSGPRGKGGKVKSRRQAVAIALSEAGASKYDSKSENRRHLARTKKKESTGRTAQQETEGKSHVGARGQRESTKAMGGRNAKTPARRTPRQRAAARRNIKRANARLRAR
;
A
#
# COMPACT_ATOMS: atom_id res chain seq x y z
N MET A 1 22.57 2.62 -16.76
CA MET A 1 21.73 3.20 -15.70
C MET A 1 22.32 2.87 -14.33
N PRO A 2 22.44 3.86 -13.44
CA PRO A 2 22.80 3.54 -12.07
C PRO A 2 21.74 2.63 -11.47
N LYS A 3 22.21 1.58 -10.81
CA LYS A 3 21.29 0.64 -10.14
C LYS A 3 20.56 1.35 -9.01
N THR A 4 19.25 1.29 -9.03
CA THR A 4 18.41 1.82 -7.95
C THR A 4 18.53 0.92 -6.72
N SER A 5 18.61 1.53 -5.53
CA SER A 5 18.61 0.79 -4.27
C SER A 5 17.24 0.16 -3.97
N MET A 6 17.20 -0.80 -3.05
CA MET A 6 15.93 -1.38 -2.56
C MET A 6 15.00 -0.31 -2.01
N SER A 7 15.55 0.67 -1.29
CA SER A 7 14.81 1.81 -0.74
C SER A 7 14.16 2.65 -1.84
N GLN A 8 14.91 2.94 -2.90
CA GLN A 8 14.40 3.67 -4.06
C GLN A 8 13.29 2.89 -4.80
N ARG A 9 13.49 1.57 -4.97
CA ARG A 9 12.48 0.71 -5.62
C ARG A 9 11.18 0.65 -4.82
N LYS A 10 11.25 0.58 -3.50
CA LYS A 10 10.07 0.63 -2.64
C LYS A 10 9.29 1.93 -2.81
N THR A 11 9.98 3.05 -2.86
CA THR A 11 9.36 4.37 -3.10
C THR A 11 8.71 4.44 -4.48
N MET A 12 9.41 3.99 -5.52
CA MET A 12 8.85 3.95 -6.88
C MET A 12 7.62 3.04 -6.96
N GLY A 13 7.68 1.87 -6.32
CA GLY A 13 6.56 0.94 -6.23
C GLY A 13 5.34 1.55 -5.53
N ARG A 14 5.57 2.29 -4.45
CA ARG A 14 4.53 3.03 -3.75
C ARG A 14 3.85 4.06 -4.65
N VAL A 15 4.62 4.89 -5.33
CA VAL A 15 4.09 5.94 -6.21
C VAL A 15 3.28 5.34 -7.37
N MET A 16 3.77 4.28 -8.00
CA MET A 16 3.04 3.60 -9.07
C MET A 16 1.77 2.92 -8.56
N HIS A 17 1.77 2.40 -7.34
CA HIS A 17 0.58 1.88 -6.70
C HIS A 17 -0.45 3.00 -6.47
N GLU A 18 -0.03 4.13 -5.95
CA GLU A 18 -0.88 5.32 -5.77
C GLU A 18 -1.49 5.77 -7.10
N TYR A 19 -0.70 5.76 -8.17
CA TYR A 19 -1.18 6.09 -9.51
C TYR A 19 -2.24 5.10 -9.99
N ALA A 20 -1.97 3.81 -9.86
CA ALA A 20 -2.89 2.76 -10.31
C ALA A 20 -4.25 2.81 -9.59
N HIS A 21 -4.26 3.21 -8.33
CA HIS A 21 -5.48 3.31 -7.51
C HIS A 21 -6.08 4.72 -7.44
N GLY A 22 -5.56 5.66 -8.23
CA GLY A 22 -6.07 7.03 -8.25
C GLY A 22 -5.82 7.83 -6.97
N GLU A 23 -4.83 7.46 -6.21
CA GLU A 23 -4.43 8.11 -4.96
C GLU A 23 -3.37 9.18 -5.17
N LEU A 24 -2.61 9.09 -6.27
CA LEU A 24 -1.50 10.00 -6.57
C LEU A 24 -2.02 11.36 -7.02
N LYS A 25 -1.57 12.39 -6.33
CA LYS A 25 -1.90 13.78 -6.64
C LYS A 25 -0.63 14.55 -7.00
N SER A 26 -0.76 15.49 -7.94
CA SER A 26 0.34 16.34 -8.37
C SER A 26 0.35 17.68 -7.65
N GLY A 27 1.52 18.32 -7.61
CA GLY A 27 1.70 19.64 -7.05
C GLY A 27 1.80 19.68 -5.53
N PRO A 28 2.13 20.88 -4.94
CA PRO A 28 2.23 21.03 -3.50
C PRO A 28 0.89 20.71 -2.83
N ARG A 29 0.91 19.85 -1.81
CA ARG A 29 -0.27 19.42 -1.05
C ARG A 29 -1.40 18.81 -1.89
N GLY A 30 -1.07 18.31 -3.11
CA GLY A 30 -2.04 17.71 -4.00
C GLY A 30 -2.95 18.69 -4.72
N LYS A 31 -2.62 19.96 -4.77
CA LYS A 31 -3.43 21.02 -5.40
C LYS A 31 -3.60 20.86 -6.90
N GLY A 32 -2.69 20.14 -7.59
CA GLY A 32 -2.79 19.85 -9.02
C GLY A 32 -3.78 18.75 -9.39
N GLY A 33 -4.44 18.13 -8.42
CA GLY A 33 -5.39 17.05 -8.64
C GLY A 33 -4.75 15.71 -8.94
N LYS A 34 -5.56 14.72 -9.29
CA LYS A 34 -5.11 13.36 -9.58
C LYS A 34 -4.20 13.31 -10.79
N VAL A 35 -3.11 12.56 -10.68
CA VAL A 35 -2.22 12.26 -11.81
C VAL A 35 -2.91 11.26 -12.74
N LYS A 36 -3.14 11.65 -13.98
CA LYS A 36 -3.78 10.81 -15.00
C LYS A 36 -2.81 10.22 -16.00
N SER A 37 -1.62 10.82 -16.15
CA SER A 37 -0.60 10.39 -17.10
C SER A 37 0.41 9.46 -16.45
N ARG A 38 0.67 8.31 -17.09
CA ARG A 38 1.72 7.40 -16.64
C ARG A 38 3.11 8.04 -16.66
N ARG A 39 3.40 8.87 -17.67
CA ARG A 39 4.67 9.61 -17.76
C ARG A 39 4.87 10.52 -16.56
N GLN A 40 3.85 11.23 -16.18
CA GLN A 40 3.88 12.09 -14.99
C GLN A 40 4.07 11.26 -13.70
N ALA A 41 3.38 10.14 -13.59
CA ALA A 41 3.54 9.23 -12.45
C ALA A 41 4.97 8.70 -12.34
N VAL A 42 5.58 8.28 -13.45
CA VAL A 42 6.98 7.82 -13.49
C VAL A 42 7.94 8.94 -13.11
N ALA A 43 7.72 10.15 -13.61
CA ALA A 43 8.55 11.32 -13.26
C ALA A 43 8.47 11.64 -11.77
N ILE A 44 7.29 11.59 -11.19
CA ILE A 44 7.09 11.78 -9.74
C ILE A 44 7.79 10.66 -8.94
N ALA A 45 7.65 9.41 -9.38
CA ALA A 45 8.29 8.26 -8.74
C ALA A 45 9.82 8.40 -8.71
N LEU A 46 10.41 8.78 -9.82
CA LEU A 46 11.86 9.01 -9.91
C LEU A 46 12.32 10.18 -9.05
N SER A 47 11.56 11.27 -9.05
CA SER A 47 11.86 12.44 -8.23
C SER A 47 11.81 12.11 -6.74
N GLU A 48 10.75 11.46 -6.28
CA GLU A 48 10.60 11.08 -4.86
C GLU A 48 11.63 10.04 -4.41
N ALA A 49 12.01 9.13 -5.31
CA ALA A 49 13.03 8.13 -5.03
C ALA A 49 14.47 8.68 -5.08
N GLY A 50 14.63 9.94 -5.49
CA GLY A 50 15.97 10.52 -5.67
C GLY A 50 16.77 9.86 -6.78
N ALA A 51 16.10 9.45 -7.86
CA ALA A 51 16.70 8.77 -9.00
C ALA A 51 16.51 9.54 -10.32
N SER A 52 16.12 10.81 -10.25
CA SER A 52 15.92 11.64 -11.43
C SER A 52 17.26 11.97 -12.12
N LYS A 53 17.32 11.77 -13.42
CA LYS A 53 18.50 12.14 -14.21
C LYS A 53 18.64 13.65 -14.41
N TYR A 54 17.58 14.40 -14.18
CA TYR A 54 17.57 15.87 -14.33
C TYR A 54 18.01 16.60 -13.07
N ASP A 55 18.06 15.94 -11.95
CA ASP A 55 18.47 16.52 -10.68
C ASP A 55 19.92 16.18 -10.34
N SER A 56 20.58 17.05 -9.59
CA SER A 56 21.92 16.78 -9.08
C SER A 56 21.90 15.68 -8.01
N LYS A 57 23.08 15.11 -7.71
CA LYS A 57 23.21 14.09 -6.65
C LYS A 57 22.75 14.61 -5.29
N SER A 58 23.03 15.88 -4.98
CA SER A 58 22.60 16.50 -3.71
C SER A 58 21.09 16.70 -3.65
N GLU A 59 20.48 17.09 -4.75
CA GLU A 59 19.01 17.20 -4.86
C GLU A 59 18.32 15.86 -4.73
N ASN A 60 18.84 14.85 -5.42
CA ASN A 60 18.32 13.49 -5.33
C ASN A 60 18.39 12.95 -3.89
N ARG A 61 19.49 13.20 -3.18
CA ARG A 61 19.59 12.82 -1.75
C ARG A 61 18.58 13.52 -0.88
N ARG A 62 18.36 14.81 -1.10
CA ARG A 62 17.34 15.59 -0.37
C ARG A 62 15.93 15.08 -0.64
N HIS A 63 15.63 14.79 -1.89
CA HIS A 63 14.32 14.25 -2.28
C HIS A 63 14.06 12.89 -1.63
N LEU A 64 15.02 11.99 -1.67
CA LEU A 64 14.89 10.67 -1.04
C LEU A 64 14.74 10.79 0.48
N ALA A 65 15.54 11.63 1.13
CA ALA A 65 15.46 11.85 2.57
C ALA A 65 14.09 12.41 2.98
N ARG A 66 13.58 13.37 2.24
CA ARG A 66 12.24 13.94 2.46
C ARG A 66 11.16 12.89 2.29
N THR A 67 11.26 12.07 1.26
CA THR A 67 10.31 10.98 0.97
C THR A 67 10.32 9.93 2.08
N LYS A 68 11.49 9.50 2.53
CA LYS A 68 11.61 8.52 3.62
C LYS A 68 11.07 9.06 4.93
N LYS A 69 11.22 10.34 5.19
CA LYS A 69 10.60 10.99 6.34
C LYS A 69 9.08 10.98 6.25
N LYS A 70 8.51 11.26 5.06
CA LYS A 70 7.06 11.16 4.85
C LYS A 70 6.55 9.73 5.05
N GLU A 71 7.25 8.75 4.50
CA GLU A 71 6.89 7.34 4.64
C GLU A 71 6.91 6.90 6.11
N SER A 72 7.90 7.33 6.88
CA SER A 72 8.00 6.99 8.30
C SER A 72 6.94 7.66 9.17
N THR A 73 6.49 8.86 8.80
CA THR A 73 5.46 9.60 9.53
C THR A 73 4.03 9.31 9.08
N GLY A 74 3.85 8.48 8.05
CA GLY A 74 2.53 8.10 7.54
C GLY A 74 1.82 9.18 6.73
N ARG A 75 2.56 10.07 6.09
CA ARG A 75 2.01 11.21 5.33
C ARG A 75 1.98 11.02 3.82
N THR A 76 2.31 9.83 3.31
CA THR A 76 2.18 9.57 1.88
C THR A 76 0.71 9.43 1.48
N ALA A 77 0.39 9.67 0.21
CA ALA A 77 -0.97 9.54 -0.29
C ALA A 77 -1.54 8.13 -0.06
N GLN A 78 -0.72 7.09 -0.27
CA GLN A 78 -1.09 5.71 0.02
C GLN A 78 -1.43 5.51 1.51
N GLN A 79 -0.57 5.99 2.39
CA GLN A 79 -0.74 5.82 3.83
C GLN A 79 -1.97 6.56 4.36
N GLU A 80 -2.25 7.74 3.84
CA GLU A 80 -3.43 8.51 4.22
C GLU A 80 -4.73 7.87 3.72
N THR A 81 -4.71 7.32 2.51
CA THR A 81 -5.89 6.72 1.88
C THR A 81 -6.14 5.28 2.35
N GLU A 82 -5.11 4.47 2.47
CA GLU A 82 -5.21 3.04 2.76
C GLU A 82 -4.93 2.69 4.23
N GLY A 83 -4.32 3.59 4.96
CA GLY A 83 -3.92 3.41 6.36
C GLY A 83 -2.45 3.68 6.56
N LYS A 84 -2.10 4.30 7.68
CA LYS A 84 -0.77 4.85 7.96
C LYS A 84 0.38 3.84 8.03
N SER A 85 0.08 2.56 8.11
CA SER A 85 1.11 1.51 8.19
C SER A 85 1.52 0.93 6.84
N HIS A 86 0.86 1.30 5.76
CA HIS A 86 1.11 0.71 4.44
C HIS A 86 2.02 1.57 3.58
N VAL A 87 3.05 0.95 3.04
CA VAL A 87 3.94 1.55 2.04
C VAL A 87 4.34 0.47 1.03
N GLY A 88 4.25 0.80 -0.25
CA GLY A 88 4.73 -0.06 -1.33
C GLY A 88 3.66 -0.47 -2.32
N ALA A 89 4.05 -1.24 -3.32
CA ALA A 89 3.16 -1.68 -4.40
C ALA A 89 2.04 -2.61 -3.90
N ARG A 90 2.26 -3.33 -2.80
CA ARG A 90 1.26 -4.20 -2.18
C ARG A 90 0.50 -3.46 -1.09
N GLY A 91 -0.31 -2.51 -1.46
CA GLY A 91 -1.14 -1.77 -0.52
C GLY A 91 -2.36 -2.56 -0.03
N GLN A 92 -3.10 -1.94 0.85
CA GLN A 92 -4.31 -2.53 1.45
C GLN A 92 -5.40 -2.84 0.42
N ARG A 93 -5.47 -2.05 -0.66
CA ARG A 93 -6.49 -2.25 -1.70
C ARG A 93 -6.29 -3.52 -2.53
N GLU A 94 -5.07 -4.02 -2.59
CA GLU A 94 -4.77 -5.26 -3.29
C GLU A 94 -5.02 -6.50 -2.44
N SER A 95 -5.27 -6.32 -1.14
CA SER A 95 -5.62 -7.43 -0.28
C SER A 95 -7.08 -7.80 -0.49
N THR A 96 -7.31 -9.06 -0.82
CA THR A 96 -8.65 -9.63 -0.89
C THR A 96 -9.19 -9.87 0.53
N LYS A 97 -9.66 -8.81 1.16
CA LYS A 97 -10.21 -8.88 2.53
C LYS A 97 -11.31 -9.95 2.67
N ALA A 98 -12.15 -10.07 1.63
CA ALA A 98 -13.23 -11.04 1.61
C ALA A 98 -12.75 -12.49 1.59
N MET A 99 -11.59 -12.75 1.01
CA MET A 99 -11.02 -14.09 0.85
C MET A 99 -9.96 -14.43 1.91
N GLY A 100 -9.73 -13.56 2.87
CA GLY A 100 -8.73 -13.79 3.89
C GLY A 100 -7.29 -13.85 3.37
N GLY A 101 -6.97 -13.06 2.35
CA GLY A 101 -5.63 -13.01 1.76
C GLY A 101 -4.55 -12.66 2.79
N ARG A 102 -3.29 -12.94 2.47
CA ARG A 102 -2.12 -12.72 3.34
C ARG A 102 -2.04 -11.34 3.95
N ASN A 103 -2.56 -10.34 3.24
CA ASN A 103 -2.51 -8.94 3.66
C ASN A 103 -3.82 -8.45 4.30
N ALA A 104 -4.77 -9.34 4.52
CA ALA A 104 -6.00 -9.00 5.21
C ALA A 104 -5.71 -8.73 6.68
N LYS A 105 -5.71 -7.47 7.08
CA LYS A 105 -5.42 -7.05 8.47
C LYS A 105 -6.53 -7.38 9.45
N THR A 106 -7.75 -7.43 8.97
CA THR A 106 -8.89 -7.80 9.77
C THR A 106 -9.60 -8.95 9.10
N PRO A 107 -9.67 -10.12 9.74
CA PRO A 107 -10.61 -11.11 9.28
C PRO A 107 -11.97 -10.43 9.23
N ALA A 108 -12.70 -10.65 8.13
CA ALA A 108 -14.07 -10.17 8.01
C ALA A 108 -14.78 -10.53 9.33
N ARG A 109 -15.25 -9.53 10.04
CA ARG A 109 -15.98 -9.77 11.31
C ARG A 109 -17.18 -10.63 10.99
N ARG A 110 -17.10 -11.88 11.41
CA ARG A 110 -18.24 -12.78 11.32
C ARG A 110 -19.37 -12.19 12.13
N THR A 111 -20.55 -12.14 11.55
CA THR A 111 -21.74 -11.73 12.27
C THR A 111 -22.01 -12.71 13.44
N PRO A 112 -22.72 -12.29 14.51
CA PRO A 112 -23.09 -13.22 15.58
C PRO A 112 -23.79 -14.48 15.08
N ARG A 113 -24.62 -14.36 14.03
CA ARG A 113 -25.26 -15.48 13.35
C ARG A 113 -24.27 -16.45 12.74
N GLN A 114 -23.27 -15.95 12.03
CA GLN A 114 -22.21 -16.75 11.41
C GLN A 114 -21.37 -17.47 12.48
N ARG A 115 -21.07 -16.80 13.59
CA ARG A 115 -20.35 -17.42 14.72
C ARG A 115 -21.16 -18.54 15.36
N ALA A 116 -22.45 -18.34 15.57
CA ALA A 116 -23.34 -19.34 16.14
C ALA A 116 -23.46 -20.56 15.21
N ALA A 117 -23.57 -20.34 13.90
CA ALA A 117 -23.62 -21.42 12.92
C ALA A 117 -22.31 -22.22 12.89
N ALA A 118 -21.16 -21.57 12.96
CA ALA A 118 -19.86 -22.22 13.01
C ALA A 118 -19.71 -23.09 14.27
N ARG A 119 -20.14 -22.60 15.43
CA ARG A 119 -20.12 -23.37 16.68
C ARG A 119 -21.00 -24.61 16.61
N ARG A 120 -22.20 -24.51 16.05
CA ARG A 120 -23.12 -25.64 15.84
C ARG A 120 -22.50 -26.70 14.93
N ASN A 121 -21.87 -26.28 13.85
CA ASN A 121 -21.22 -27.19 12.92
C ASN A 121 -20.05 -27.93 13.56
N ILE A 122 -19.24 -27.26 14.37
CA ILE A 122 -18.14 -27.87 15.13
C ILE A 122 -18.68 -28.91 16.14
N LYS A 123 -19.73 -28.57 16.88
CA LYS A 123 -20.37 -29.51 17.82
C LYS A 123 -20.90 -30.77 17.12
N ARG A 124 -21.55 -30.60 15.94
CA ARG A 124 -22.03 -31.72 15.15
C ARG A 124 -20.90 -32.61 14.63
N ALA A 125 -19.81 -32.01 14.15
CA ALA A 125 -18.64 -32.76 13.69
C ALA A 125 -17.99 -33.54 14.82
N ASN A 126 -17.83 -32.93 16.00
CA ASN A 126 -17.28 -33.59 17.17
C ASN A 126 -18.18 -34.73 17.70
N ALA A 127 -19.50 -34.52 17.69
CA ALA A 127 -20.46 -35.58 18.06
C ALA A 127 -20.37 -36.78 17.14
N ARG A 128 -20.23 -36.60 15.84
CA ARG A 128 -20.01 -37.67 14.87
C ARG A 128 -18.71 -38.44 15.11
N LEU A 129 -17.63 -37.74 15.46
CA LEU A 129 -16.35 -38.36 15.78
C LEU A 129 -16.41 -39.19 17.07
N ARG A 130 -17.20 -38.74 18.08
CA ARG A 130 -17.39 -39.46 19.35
C ARG A 130 -18.29 -40.68 19.21
N ALA A 131 -19.17 -40.70 18.23
CA ALA A 131 -20.10 -41.79 17.98
C ALA A 131 -19.52 -42.96 17.20
N ARG A 132 -18.27 -42.89 16.77
CA ARG A 132 -17.56 -43.93 16.06
C ARG A 132 -16.82 -44.89 16.99
#